data_94f15251d12b32eb7719511f61f11cd3
#
_entry.id   94f15251d12b32eb7719511f61f11cd3
#
_cell.length_a   1.000
_cell.length_b   1.000
_cell.length_c   1.000
_cell.angle_alpha   90.00
_cell.angle_beta   90.00
_cell.angle_gamma   90.00
#
_symmetry.space_group_name_H-M   'P 1'
#
loop_
_entity.id
_entity.type
_entity.pdbx_description
1 polymer ?
#
loop_
_entity_poly.entity_id
_entity_poly.type
_entity_poly.pdbx_seq_one_letter_code
_entity_poly.pdbx_strand_id
1 'polypeptide(L)'
;VFIHGDLQIVHVFVDGDKVSGVVDWSEGGQGDAMYDLATLTLAHEEHLDDVVAGYGADIDIDVIRAYWSLRSLMATRWLAEHGYGAPATFPEVAVLNSLAASS
;
A
#
# COMPACT_ATOMS: atom_id res chain seq x y z
N VAL A 1 -10.30 -9.37 10.04
CA VAL A 1 -10.24 -8.17 10.90
C VAL A 1 -10.85 -6.97 10.19
N PHE A 2 -11.15 -5.95 10.93
CA PHE A 2 -11.56 -4.67 10.33
C PHE A 2 -10.32 -3.95 9.80
N ILE A 3 -10.37 -3.52 8.54
CA ILE A 3 -9.27 -2.83 7.89
C ILE A 3 -9.72 -1.44 7.41
N HIS A 4 -8.75 -0.55 7.20
CA HIS A 4 -8.98 0.77 6.60
C HIS A 4 -9.41 0.64 5.12
N GLY A 5 -8.74 -0.23 4.39
CA GLY A 5 -9.04 -0.53 2.99
C GLY A 5 -8.36 0.36 1.97
N ASP A 6 -7.82 1.51 2.38
CA ASP A 6 -7.08 2.44 1.52
C ASP A 6 -6.03 3.20 2.34
N LEU A 7 -5.25 2.46 3.14
CA LEU A 7 -4.30 3.03 4.10
C LEU A 7 -3.04 3.55 3.39
N GLN A 8 -3.19 4.65 2.68
CA GLN A 8 -2.08 5.36 2.07
C GLN A 8 -1.42 6.30 3.08
N ILE A 9 -0.13 6.57 2.90
CA ILE A 9 0.62 7.42 3.82
C ILE A 9 0.01 8.83 3.93
N VAL A 10 -0.61 9.33 2.88
CA VAL A 10 -1.28 10.63 2.86
C VAL A 10 -2.51 10.70 3.76
N HIS A 11 -3.06 9.56 4.18
CA HIS A 11 -4.21 9.48 5.08
C HIS A 11 -3.81 9.39 6.55
N VAL A 12 -2.51 9.29 6.86
CA VAL A 12 -1.98 9.16 8.21
C VAL A 12 -1.39 10.50 8.64
N PHE A 13 -1.92 11.05 9.71
CA PHE A 13 -1.45 12.32 10.28
C PHE A 13 -0.65 12.05 11.54
N VAL A 14 0.44 12.78 11.70
CA VAL A 14 1.32 12.66 12.86
C VAL A 14 1.49 13.99 13.56
N ASP A 15 1.72 13.92 14.86
CA ASP A 15 2.11 15.06 15.70
C ASP A 15 3.40 14.67 16.44
N GLY A 16 4.53 15.21 15.98
CA GLY A 16 5.84 14.77 16.42
C GLY A 16 6.10 13.32 16.01
N ASP A 17 6.29 12.43 16.98
CA ASP A 17 6.52 11.00 16.79
C ASP A 17 5.27 10.14 16.99
N LYS A 18 4.10 10.75 17.13
CA LYS A 18 2.83 10.06 17.39
C LYS A 18 1.86 10.23 16.23
N VAL A 19 1.13 9.15 15.93
CA VAL A 19 0.00 9.22 15.01
C VAL A 19 -1.13 9.97 15.71
N SER A 20 -1.58 11.08 15.11
CA SER A 20 -2.67 11.90 15.64
C SER A 20 -4.02 11.58 15.02
N GLY A 21 -4.04 10.97 13.85
CA GLY A 21 -5.27 10.55 13.20
C GLY A 21 -5.05 9.81 11.90
N VAL A 22 -6.06 9.07 11.50
CA VAL A 22 -6.14 8.40 10.20
C VAL A 22 -7.49 8.78 9.59
N VAL A 23 -7.48 9.21 8.33
CA VAL A 23 -8.68 9.72 7.64
C VAL A 23 -9.02 8.87 6.42
N ASP A 24 -10.15 9.19 5.80
CA ASP A 24 -10.63 8.58 4.56
C ASP A 24 -10.94 7.09 4.70
N TRP A 25 -11.89 6.79 5.56
CA TRP A 25 -12.33 5.44 5.90
C TRP A 25 -13.41 4.88 4.97
N SER A 26 -13.66 5.50 3.83
CA SER A 26 -14.75 5.11 2.92
C SER A 26 -14.64 3.65 2.43
N GLU A 27 -13.43 3.09 2.39
CA GLU A 27 -13.17 1.70 1.99
C GLU A 27 -13.07 0.75 3.19
N GLY A 28 -13.36 1.22 4.40
CA GLY A 28 -13.27 0.42 5.62
C GLY A 28 -14.22 -0.77 5.63
N GLY A 29 -13.79 -1.86 6.20
CA GLY A 29 -14.58 -3.08 6.28
C GLY A 29 -13.79 -4.28 6.76
N GLN A 30 -14.35 -5.46 6.59
CA GLN A 30 -13.67 -6.71 6.91
C GLN A 30 -12.65 -7.05 5.83
N GLY A 31 -11.46 -7.49 6.24
CA GLY A 31 -10.42 -7.85 5.29
C GLY A 31 -9.16 -8.38 5.96
N ASP A 32 -8.12 -8.48 5.14
CA ASP A 32 -6.81 -8.96 5.56
C ASP A 32 -5.95 -7.78 6.00
N ALA A 33 -5.45 -7.82 7.24
CA ALA A 33 -4.56 -6.79 7.77
C ALA A 33 -3.31 -6.58 6.89
N MET A 34 -2.83 -7.62 6.20
CA MET A 34 -1.70 -7.52 5.29
C MET A 34 -1.97 -6.56 4.14
N TYR A 35 -3.23 -6.42 3.71
CA TYR A 35 -3.63 -5.47 2.68
C TYR A 35 -3.36 -4.03 3.12
N ASP A 36 -3.74 -3.67 4.35
CA ASP A 36 -3.47 -2.33 4.90
C ASP A 36 -1.97 -2.07 5.02
N LEU A 37 -1.21 -3.03 5.53
CA LEU A 37 0.24 -2.91 5.64
C LEU A 37 0.90 -2.75 4.26
N ALA A 38 0.41 -3.49 3.26
CA ALA A 38 0.89 -3.38 1.89
C ALA A 38 0.60 -1.99 1.31
N THR A 39 -0.62 -1.49 1.47
CA THR A 39 -1.00 -0.17 0.97
C THR A 39 -0.16 0.94 1.61
N LEU A 40 0.08 0.85 2.92
CA LEU A 40 0.90 1.83 3.65
C LEU A 40 2.35 1.85 3.17
N THR A 41 2.91 0.69 2.83
CA THR A 41 4.33 0.55 2.47
C THR A 41 4.59 0.59 0.97
N LEU A 42 3.56 0.60 0.14
CA LEU A 42 3.72 0.69 -1.32
C LEU A 42 4.46 1.97 -1.70
N ALA A 43 5.50 1.84 -2.51
CA ALA A 43 6.46 2.91 -2.86
C ALA A 43 7.29 3.44 -1.68
N HIS A 44 7.21 2.77 -0.52
CA HIS A 44 7.99 3.06 0.68
C HIS A 44 8.56 1.75 1.25
N GLU A 45 8.99 0.86 0.38
CA GLU A 45 9.40 -0.52 0.71
C GLU A 45 10.60 -0.55 1.66
N GLU A 46 11.44 0.47 1.65
CA GLU A 46 12.57 0.62 2.57
C GLU A 46 12.14 0.71 4.04
N HIS A 47 10.90 1.05 4.29
CA HIS A 47 10.34 1.14 5.65
C HIS A 47 9.51 -0.08 6.06
N LEU A 48 9.43 -1.11 5.20
CA LEU A 48 8.60 -2.29 5.47
C LEU A 48 8.99 -2.98 6.78
N ASP A 49 10.29 -3.17 7.03
CA ASP A 49 10.77 -3.84 8.24
C ASP A 49 10.36 -3.09 9.51
N ASP A 50 10.40 -1.76 9.48
CA ASP A 50 9.96 -0.92 10.61
C ASP A 50 8.45 -1.05 10.85
N VAL A 51 7.67 -1.04 9.79
CA VAL A 51 6.20 -1.19 9.87
C VAL A 51 5.83 -2.57 10.40
N VAL A 52 6.47 -3.62 9.92
CA VAL A 52 6.26 -5.00 10.39
C VAL A 52 6.62 -5.14 11.86
N ALA A 53 7.75 -4.57 12.28
CA ALA A 53 8.17 -4.58 13.68
C ALA A 53 7.16 -3.84 14.58
N GLY A 54 6.66 -2.71 14.12
CA GLY A 54 5.66 -1.92 14.86
C GLY A 54 4.30 -2.61 14.97
N TYR A 55 3.90 -3.38 13.96
CA TYR A 55 2.65 -4.13 14.00
C TYR A 55 2.67 -5.26 15.04
N GLY A 56 3.82 -5.93 15.20
CA GLY A 56 4.07 -6.82 16.33
C GLY A 56 3.39 -8.18 16.27
N ALA A 57 2.81 -8.57 15.14
CA ALA A 57 2.19 -9.89 14.93
C ALA A 57 2.93 -10.66 13.85
N ASP A 58 2.58 -11.93 13.67
CA ASP A 58 3.12 -12.73 12.57
C ASP A 58 2.73 -12.14 11.23
N ILE A 59 3.73 -11.79 10.42
CA ILE A 59 3.55 -11.13 9.13
C ILE A 59 4.15 -12.02 8.04
N ASP A 60 3.37 -12.28 7.00
CA ASP A 60 3.84 -12.93 5.79
C ASP A 60 4.22 -11.87 4.76
N ILE A 61 5.53 -11.65 4.62
CA ILE A 61 6.08 -10.66 3.68
C ILE A 61 5.68 -10.98 2.24
N ASP A 62 5.58 -12.24 1.87
CA ASP A 62 5.19 -12.63 0.52
C ASP A 62 3.76 -12.21 0.20
N VAL A 63 2.86 -12.28 1.18
CA VAL A 63 1.49 -11.79 1.04
C VAL A 63 1.47 -10.27 0.85
N ILE A 64 2.27 -9.53 1.62
CA ILE A 64 2.40 -8.07 1.44
C ILE A 64 2.87 -7.73 0.03
N ARG A 65 3.89 -8.42 -0.48
CA ARG A 65 4.40 -8.22 -1.84
C ARG A 65 3.37 -8.54 -2.92
N ALA A 66 2.57 -9.58 -2.72
CA ALA A 66 1.45 -9.89 -3.62
C ALA A 66 0.41 -8.75 -3.64
N TYR A 67 0.09 -8.18 -2.50
CA TYR A 67 -0.79 -7.01 -2.43
C TYR A 67 -0.18 -5.75 -3.05
N TRP A 68 1.13 -5.56 -3.00
CA TRP A 68 1.79 -4.49 -3.75
C TRP A 68 1.50 -4.60 -5.24
N SER A 69 1.60 -5.80 -5.80
CA SER A 69 1.28 -6.04 -7.21
C SER A 69 -0.18 -5.73 -7.52
N LEU A 70 -1.10 -6.20 -6.67
CA LEU A 70 -2.53 -5.94 -6.85
C LEU A 70 -2.85 -4.44 -6.80
N ARG A 71 -2.35 -3.71 -5.79
CA ARG A 71 -2.60 -2.27 -5.65
C ARG A 71 -1.99 -1.48 -6.80
N SER A 72 -0.81 -1.87 -7.28
CA SER A 72 -0.18 -1.21 -8.42
C SER A 72 -0.99 -1.38 -9.70
N LEU A 73 -1.56 -2.56 -9.92
CA LEU A 73 -2.48 -2.80 -11.04
C LEU A 73 -3.74 -1.95 -10.92
N MET A 74 -4.36 -1.89 -9.75
CA MET A 74 -5.56 -1.09 -9.50
C MET A 74 -5.29 0.39 -9.73
N ALA A 75 -4.19 0.91 -9.21
CA ALA A 75 -3.80 2.31 -9.37
C ALA A 75 -3.50 2.65 -10.84
N THR A 76 -2.78 1.78 -11.54
CA THR A 76 -2.47 1.96 -12.96
C THR A 76 -3.75 2.04 -13.79
N ARG A 77 -4.69 1.13 -13.54
CA ARG A 77 -5.99 1.14 -14.23
C ARG A 77 -6.75 2.43 -13.96
N TRP A 78 -6.83 2.86 -12.71
CA TRP A 78 -7.52 4.09 -12.32
C TRP A 78 -6.91 5.32 -13.01
N LEU A 79 -5.57 5.44 -12.98
CA LEU A 79 -4.87 6.55 -13.61
C LEU A 79 -5.09 6.58 -15.12
N ALA A 80 -5.03 5.43 -15.79
CA ALA A 80 -5.27 5.33 -17.23
C ALA A 80 -6.71 5.72 -17.58
N GLU A 81 -7.70 5.25 -16.82
CA GLU A 81 -9.12 5.54 -17.04
C GLU A 81 -9.46 7.02 -16.80
N HIS A 82 -8.70 7.72 -15.94
CA HIS A 82 -8.91 9.12 -15.61
C HIS A 82 -8.00 10.08 -16.41
N GLY A 83 -7.29 9.58 -17.41
CA GLY A 83 -6.55 10.41 -18.36
C GLY A 83 -5.24 10.99 -17.87
N TYR A 84 -4.57 10.33 -16.92
CA TYR A 84 -3.28 10.78 -16.37
C TYR A 84 -2.06 10.38 -17.22
N GLY A 85 -2.28 9.89 -18.45
CA GLY A 85 -1.22 9.59 -19.39
C GLY A 85 -1.10 8.10 -19.74
N ALA A 86 0.01 7.72 -20.36
CA ALA A 86 0.26 6.34 -20.76
C ALA A 86 0.65 5.48 -19.54
N PRO A 87 0.10 4.26 -19.39
CA PRO A 87 0.40 3.40 -18.24
C PRO A 87 1.89 3.14 -18.01
N ALA A 88 2.67 3.02 -19.07
CA ALA A 88 4.11 2.75 -18.97
C ALA A 88 4.90 3.85 -18.24
N THR A 89 4.33 5.05 -18.10
CA THR A 89 5.01 6.18 -17.43
C THR A 89 4.67 6.28 -15.93
N PHE A 90 3.75 5.45 -15.44
CA PHE A 90 3.30 5.55 -14.04
C PHE A 90 4.30 4.90 -13.08
N PRO A 91 4.52 5.50 -11.89
CA PRO A 91 5.38 4.90 -10.86
C PRO A 91 4.94 3.49 -10.44
N GLU A 92 3.62 3.22 -10.46
CA GLU A 92 3.03 1.93 -10.12
C GLU A 92 3.49 0.83 -11.08
N VAL A 93 3.68 1.15 -12.36
CA VAL A 93 4.21 0.21 -13.36
C VAL A 93 5.67 -0.11 -13.07
N ALA A 94 6.46 0.86 -12.63
CA ALA A 94 7.83 0.60 -12.20
C ALA A 94 7.90 -0.38 -11.02
N VAL A 95 6.97 -0.26 -10.06
CA VAL A 95 6.84 -1.22 -8.95
C VAL A 95 6.52 -2.62 -9.48
N LEU A 96 5.55 -2.76 -10.40
CA LEU A 96 5.19 -4.03 -11.00
C LEU A 96 6.37 -4.67 -11.74
N ASN A 97 7.12 -3.88 -12.51
CA ASN A 97 8.29 -4.37 -13.23
C ASN A 97 9.39 -4.84 -12.27
N SER A 98 9.60 -4.12 -11.18
CA SER A 98 10.56 -4.50 -10.15
C SER A 98 10.16 -5.82 -9.47
N LEU A 99 8.89 -5.99 -9.13
CA LEU A 99 8.38 -7.22 -8.51
C LEU A 99 8.48 -8.41 -9.46
N ALA A 100 8.17 -8.23 -10.74
CA ALA A 100 8.30 -9.26 -11.77
C ALA A 100 9.77 -9.68 -11.95
N ALA A 101 10.71 -8.74 -11.92
CA ALA A 101 12.14 -9.02 -12.07
C ALA A 101 12.72 -9.76 -10.86
N SER A 102 12.12 -9.64 -9.68
CA SER A 102 12.58 -10.28 -8.44
C SER A 102 11.99 -11.68 -8.19
N SER A 103 11.06 -12.11 -9.03
CA SER A 103 10.36 -13.40 -8.87
C SER A 103 11.00 -14.56 -9.69
#